data_f8f3711ef4af0fbd4c4fa5056a7f1f42
#
_entry.id   f8f3711ef4af0fbd4c4fa5056a7f1f42
#
_cell.length_a   1.000
_cell.length_b   1.000
_cell.length_c   1.000
_cell.angle_alpha   90.00
_cell.angle_beta   90.00
_cell.angle_gamma   90.00
#
_symmetry.space_group_name_H-M   'P 1'
#
loop_
_entity.id
_entity.type
_entity.pdbx_description
1 polymer ?
#
loop_
_entity_poly.entity_id
_entity_poly.type
_entity_poly.pdbx_seq_one_letter_code
_entity_poly.pdbx_strand_id
1 'polypeptide(L)'
;MRAAIVHYWLLNMRGGEKVVEALCRLIPEADLFTLFYDPEKVSPLIRSRTVRASFLNPLRRYYRSLLPLAPMALESLDLRGYDLVVSSESGPAKGVITSSNTRHVCYCHSPMRYLWDLYPTYLHEWTKSNVKRAAIAGCSTFLRLWDCAGAAHVDEFIANSRNVQRRIWKAYRRPSEVIYPPVAVDGFFWRPAADYYLIVSELVSYKRIDDAVHCFSKNGRRLKIVGDGPQFRALKKQAAGNVEFCGRTTAGELRELYARCRALLMPGEEDFGIVAVEAMASGKPVIALGRGGILESTPSDEPLAAVLYEEPGAASLEQALRRFEKTEPWTPHDKLQAWAARFSEARFASEMRERLLGGPAETPAAPLKVAVNWGRQ
;
A
#
# COMPACT_ATOMS: atom_id res chain seq x y z
N MET A 1 16.54 -9.18 22.69
CA MET A 1 15.29 -9.40 21.93
C MET A 1 15.67 -9.78 20.51
N ARG A 2 15.34 -10.98 20.08
CA ARG A 2 15.57 -11.46 18.71
C ARG A 2 14.32 -11.19 17.88
N ALA A 3 14.45 -10.46 16.77
CA ALA A 3 13.32 -10.02 15.98
C ALA A 3 13.35 -10.58 14.55
N ALA A 4 12.17 -10.82 13.97
CA ALA A 4 11.98 -11.15 12.58
C ALA A 4 10.99 -10.21 11.91
N ILE A 5 11.26 -9.84 10.65
CA ILE A 5 10.34 -9.12 9.80
C ILE A 5 9.87 -10.08 8.71
N VAL A 6 8.55 -10.22 8.55
CA VAL A 6 7.94 -11.08 7.53
C VAL A 6 7.27 -10.20 6.49
N HIS A 7 7.64 -10.35 5.22
CA HIS A 7 6.99 -9.64 4.11
C HIS A 7 6.53 -10.64 3.05
N TYR A 8 5.39 -10.37 2.41
CA TYR A 8 4.78 -11.35 1.49
C TYR A 8 5.65 -11.67 0.27
N TRP A 9 6.33 -10.70 -0.36
CA TRP A 9 7.35 -10.93 -1.39
C TRP A 9 8.30 -9.74 -1.53
N LEU A 10 9.56 -10.02 -1.83
CA LEU A 10 10.63 -9.06 -2.05
C LEU A 10 11.12 -9.19 -3.52
N LEU A 11 10.27 -8.77 -4.46
CA LEU A 11 10.46 -8.89 -5.92
C LEU A 11 10.55 -7.54 -6.64
N ASN A 12 10.45 -6.44 -5.92
CA ASN A 12 10.57 -5.06 -6.41
C ASN A 12 10.66 -4.09 -5.22
N MET A 13 10.79 -2.78 -5.50
CA MET A 13 10.76 -1.72 -4.49
C MET A 13 9.55 -0.83 -4.71
N ARG A 14 8.49 -1.02 -3.92
CA ARG A 14 7.25 -0.23 -3.91
C ARG A 14 6.99 0.32 -2.51
N GLY A 15 5.79 0.84 -2.26
CA GLY A 15 5.43 1.42 -0.96
C GLY A 15 5.57 0.44 0.21
N GLY A 16 5.19 -0.83 0.03
CA GLY A 16 5.33 -1.87 1.06
C GLY A 16 6.79 -2.15 1.39
N GLU A 17 7.64 -2.30 0.38
CA GLU A 17 9.06 -2.56 0.57
C GLU A 17 9.82 -1.34 1.15
N LYS A 18 9.35 -0.10 0.91
CA LYS A 18 9.86 1.10 1.62
C LYS A 18 9.57 1.03 3.12
N VAL A 19 8.40 0.50 3.52
CA VAL A 19 8.10 0.25 4.93
C VAL A 19 9.02 -0.83 5.51
N VAL A 20 9.29 -1.91 4.77
CA VAL A 20 10.27 -2.94 5.18
C VAL A 20 11.65 -2.32 5.38
N GLU A 21 12.10 -1.43 4.50
CA GLU A 21 13.36 -0.71 4.70
C GLU A 21 13.37 0.13 5.98
N ALA A 22 12.29 0.85 6.26
CA ALA A 22 12.17 1.63 7.49
C ALA A 22 12.19 0.74 8.74
N LEU A 23 11.53 -0.42 8.70
CA LEU A 23 11.58 -1.43 9.77
C LEU A 23 12.99 -2.03 9.91
N CYS A 24 13.71 -2.29 8.82
CA CYS A 24 15.10 -2.74 8.85
C CYS A 24 16.07 -1.71 9.44
N ARG A 25 15.81 -0.40 9.25
CA ARG A 25 16.58 0.66 9.93
C ARG A 25 16.25 0.73 11.40
N LEU A 26 14.99 0.49 11.77
CA LEU A 26 14.50 0.53 13.16
C LEU A 26 15.01 -0.66 13.99
N ILE A 27 15.04 -1.86 13.39
CA ILE A 27 15.47 -3.10 14.02
C ILE A 27 16.60 -3.71 13.17
N PRO A 28 17.84 -3.20 13.31
CA PRO A 28 18.97 -3.59 12.46
C PRO A 28 19.32 -5.09 12.53
N GLU A 29 19.05 -5.75 13.65
CA GLU A 29 19.35 -7.16 13.90
C GLU A 29 18.24 -8.13 13.43
N ALA A 30 17.14 -7.61 12.86
CA ALA A 30 16.04 -8.46 12.43
C ALA A 30 16.40 -9.31 11.20
N ASP A 31 16.09 -10.61 11.26
CA ASP A 31 16.08 -11.49 10.10
C ASP A 31 14.84 -11.19 9.23
N LEU A 32 14.98 -11.29 7.90
CA LEU A 32 13.88 -11.11 6.96
C LEU A 32 13.34 -12.48 6.49
N PHE A 33 12.03 -12.63 6.52
CA PHE A 33 11.33 -13.79 5.99
C PHE A 33 10.36 -13.37 4.88
N THR A 34 10.26 -14.20 3.83
CA THR A 34 9.38 -13.88 2.70
C THR A 34 8.99 -15.13 1.91
N LEU A 35 7.89 -15.07 1.16
CA LEU A 35 7.54 -16.12 0.21
C LEU A 35 8.51 -16.16 -0.97
N PHE A 36 8.79 -14.99 -1.55
CA PHE A 36 9.59 -14.88 -2.78
C PHE A 36 10.60 -13.75 -2.64
N TYR A 37 11.83 -14.01 -3.06
CA TYR A 37 12.96 -13.09 -2.98
C TYR A 37 13.75 -13.05 -4.30
N ASP A 38 14.04 -11.85 -4.75
CA ASP A 38 14.95 -11.59 -5.85
C ASP A 38 15.93 -10.47 -5.42
N PRO A 39 17.21 -10.81 -5.10
CA PRO A 39 18.17 -9.85 -4.57
C PRO A 39 18.50 -8.71 -5.54
N GLU A 40 18.31 -8.91 -6.84
CA GLU A 40 18.60 -7.88 -7.85
C GLU A 40 17.50 -6.80 -7.94
N LYS A 41 16.31 -7.08 -7.37
CA LYS A 41 15.14 -6.21 -7.46
C LYS A 41 14.82 -5.45 -6.17
N VAL A 42 15.61 -5.65 -5.13
CA VAL A 42 15.45 -4.98 -3.84
C VAL A 42 16.62 -4.03 -3.56
N SER A 43 16.42 -3.14 -2.60
CA SER A 43 17.44 -2.17 -2.23
C SER A 43 18.68 -2.81 -1.61
N PRO A 44 19.84 -2.10 -1.62
CA PRO A 44 21.05 -2.56 -0.95
C PRO A 44 20.85 -2.86 0.54
N LEU A 45 19.98 -2.08 1.22
CA LEU A 45 19.67 -2.29 2.65
C LEU A 45 18.97 -3.63 2.88
N ILE A 46 17.94 -3.95 2.10
CA ILE A 46 17.25 -5.25 2.20
C ILE A 46 18.20 -6.39 1.84
N ARG A 47 19.03 -6.21 0.80
CA ARG A 47 20.01 -7.21 0.35
C ARG A 47 21.07 -7.50 1.40
N SER A 48 21.46 -6.53 2.21
CA SER A 48 22.46 -6.70 3.27
C SER A 48 21.95 -7.49 4.49
N ARG A 49 20.64 -7.80 4.55
CA ARG A 49 20.03 -8.56 5.64
C ARG A 49 20.06 -10.06 5.37
N THR A 50 19.96 -10.86 6.44
CA THR A 50 19.71 -12.29 6.33
C THR A 50 18.27 -12.49 5.84
N VAL A 51 18.11 -12.86 4.56
CA VAL A 51 16.79 -13.10 3.95
C VAL A 51 16.55 -14.60 3.83
N ARG A 52 15.47 -15.08 4.46
CA ARG A 52 15.00 -16.46 4.40
C ARG A 52 13.72 -16.53 3.56
N ALA A 53 13.85 -17.06 2.36
CA ALA A 53 12.72 -17.25 1.47
C ALA A 53 12.10 -18.64 1.62
N SER A 54 10.81 -18.76 1.34
CA SER A 54 10.10 -20.05 1.39
C SER A 54 10.60 -21.03 0.32
N PHE A 55 10.20 -22.29 0.45
CA PHE A 55 10.49 -23.33 -0.54
C PHE A 55 9.89 -23.04 -1.94
N LEU A 56 8.95 -22.11 -2.06
CA LEU A 56 8.39 -21.67 -3.35
C LEU A 56 9.30 -20.71 -4.12
N ASN A 57 10.35 -20.16 -3.50
CA ASN A 57 11.21 -19.14 -4.12
C ASN A 57 11.83 -19.52 -5.47
N PRO A 58 12.25 -20.79 -5.74
CA PRO A 58 12.74 -21.17 -7.06
C PRO A 58 11.71 -20.93 -8.19
N LEU A 59 10.44 -20.94 -7.86
CA LEU A 59 9.32 -20.71 -8.78
C LEU A 59 8.83 -19.25 -8.78
N ARG A 60 9.59 -18.27 -8.27
CA ARG A 60 9.18 -16.88 -8.06
C ARG A 60 8.64 -16.17 -9.30
N ARG A 61 9.03 -16.59 -10.50
CA ARG A 61 8.46 -16.05 -11.76
C ARG A 61 6.95 -16.26 -11.90
N TYR A 62 6.41 -17.27 -11.18
CA TYR A 62 4.99 -17.63 -11.18
C TYR A 62 4.27 -17.21 -9.89
N TYR A 63 4.85 -16.31 -9.10
CA TYR A 63 4.41 -15.97 -7.74
C TYR A 63 2.90 -15.72 -7.60
N ARG A 64 2.26 -15.09 -8.60
CA ARG A 64 0.81 -14.84 -8.59
C ARG A 64 -0.01 -16.13 -8.68
N SER A 65 0.42 -17.07 -9.50
CA SER A 65 -0.26 -18.37 -9.69
C SER A 65 -0.03 -19.32 -8.51
N LEU A 66 1.03 -19.10 -7.72
CA LEU A 66 1.37 -19.89 -6.54
C LEU A 66 0.69 -19.39 -5.25
N LEU A 67 -0.12 -18.35 -5.34
CA LEU A 67 -0.84 -17.79 -4.18
C LEU A 67 -1.69 -18.83 -3.42
N PRO A 68 -2.36 -19.83 -4.06
CA PRO A 68 -3.04 -20.90 -3.35
C PRO A 68 -2.14 -21.74 -2.42
N LEU A 69 -0.84 -21.78 -2.67
CA LEU A 69 0.14 -22.50 -1.86
C LEU A 69 0.81 -21.61 -0.78
N ALA A 70 0.48 -20.33 -0.76
CA ALA A 70 1.04 -19.38 0.20
C ALA A 70 0.81 -19.77 1.67
N PRO A 71 -0.36 -20.32 2.08
CA PRO A 71 -0.57 -20.83 3.42
C PRO A 71 0.53 -21.81 3.85
N MET A 72 0.66 -22.91 3.12
CA MET A 72 1.66 -23.96 3.42
C MET A 72 3.10 -23.39 3.43
N ALA A 73 3.42 -22.48 2.53
CA ALA A 73 4.76 -21.93 2.42
C ALA A 73 5.10 -20.96 3.56
N LEU A 74 4.13 -20.18 4.06
CA LEU A 74 4.32 -19.29 5.21
C LEU A 74 4.39 -20.06 6.51
N GLU A 75 3.51 -21.02 6.71
CA GLU A 75 3.48 -21.87 7.90
C GLU A 75 4.74 -22.76 8.03
N SER A 76 5.44 -23.03 6.91
CA SER A 76 6.71 -23.76 6.92
C SER A 76 7.93 -22.90 7.31
N LEU A 77 7.79 -21.59 7.44
CA LEU A 77 8.88 -20.72 7.87
C LEU A 77 9.14 -20.91 9.38
N ASP A 78 10.38 -21.24 9.72
CA ASP A 78 10.75 -21.47 11.13
C ASP A 78 11.02 -20.16 11.87
N LEU A 79 10.03 -19.72 12.64
CA LEU A 79 10.10 -18.52 13.49
C LEU A 79 10.31 -18.86 14.98
N ARG A 80 10.78 -20.06 15.32
CA ARG A 80 11.10 -20.43 16.71
C ARG A 80 12.29 -19.63 17.22
N GLY A 81 12.21 -19.19 18.48
CA GLY A 81 13.26 -18.42 19.16
C GLY A 81 13.34 -16.95 18.77
N TYR A 82 12.31 -16.42 18.12
CA TYR A 82 12.12 -14.98 17.97
C TYR A 82 11.18 -14.46 19.07
N ASP A 83 11.57 -13.35 19.71
CA ASP A 83 10.77 -12.66 20.73
C ASP A 83 9.72 -11.75 20.09
N LEU A 84 10.06 -11.17 18.93
CA LEU A 84 9.20 -10.24 18.15
C LEU A 84 9.16 -10.66 16.69
N VAL A 85 7.95 -10.78 16.15
CA VAL A 85 7.69 -10.93 14.71
C VAL A 85 6.89 -9.72 14.24
N VAL A 86 7.39 -9.01 13.22
CA VAL A 86 6.67 -7.91 12.57
C VAL A 86 6.30 -8.34 11.16
N SER A 87 5.02 -8.62 10.91
CA SER A 87 4.54 -8.87 9.55
C SER A 87 4.14 -7.56 8.87
N SER A 88 4.73 -7.29 7.69
CA SER A 88 4.39 -6.13 6.83
C SER A 88 3.62 -6.64 5.63
N GLU A 89 2.32 -6.32 5.52
CA GLU A 89 1.46 -7.00 4.58
C GLU A 89 0.43 -6.17 3.81
N SER A 90 0.26 -6.54 2.55
CA SER A 90 -0.97 -6.42 1.76
C SER A 90 -1.32 -7.77 1.09
N GLY A 91 -0.82 -8.84 1.66
CA GLY A 91 -0.87 -10.21 1.19
C GLY A 91 -1.01 -11.18 2.35
N PRO A 92 -0.40 -12.37 2.28
CA PRO A 92 -0.58 -13.43 3.27
C PRO A 92 0.43 -13.40 4.45
N ALA A 93 1.31 -12.40 4.58
CA ALA A 93 2.48 -12.42 5.49
C ALA A 93 2.13 -12.67 6.97
N LYS A 94 0.96 -12.21 7.45
CA LYS A 94 0.53 -12.42 8.84
C LYS A 94 0.18 -13.86 9.18
N GLY A 95 0.01 -14.72 8.16
CA GLY A 95 -0.34 -16.12 8.35
C GLY A 95 0.81 -17.04 8.78
N VAL A 96 1.94 -16.49 9.20
CA VAL A 96 3.05 -17.26 9.79
C VAL A 96 2.68 -17.79 11.17
N ILE A 97 3.26 -18.95 11.55
CA ILE A 97 3.07 -19.53 12.87
C ILE A 97 4.17 -19.03 13.81
N THR A 98 3.75 -18.50 14.96
CA THR A 98 4.64 -18.02 16.02
C THR A 98 4.47 -18.87 17.29
N SER A 99 5.47 -18.86 18.17
CA SER A 99 5.37 -19.53 19.48
C SER A 99 4.55 -18.67 20.46
N SER A 100 4.07 -19.30 21.55
CA SER A 100 3.27 -18.62 22.59
C SER A 100 4.01 -17.47 23.29
N ASN A 101 5.33 -17.44 23.23
CA ASN A 101 6.17 -16.41 23.84
C ASN A 101 6.59 -15.33 22.83
N THR A 102 6.20 -15.47 21.55
CA THR A 102 6.53 -14.51 20.49
C THR A 102 5.44 -13.46 20.35
N ARG A 103 5.77 -12.20 20.49
CA ARG A 103 4.84 -11.10 20.18
C ARG A 103 4.77 -10.90 18.68
N HIS A 104 3.58 -11.03 18.08
CA HIS A 104 3.35 -10.84 16.64
C HIS A 104 2.59 -9.54 16.39
N VAL A 105 3.27 -8.56 15.79
CA VAL A 105 2.70 -7.27 15.37
C VAL A 105 2.54 -7.24 13.85
N CYS A 106 1.35 -6.96 13.35
CA CYS A 106 1.08 -6.85 11.92
C CYS A 106 0.94 -5.39 11.50
N TYR A 107 1.92 -4.88 10.73
CA TYR A 107 1.77 -3.63 10.00
C TYR A 107 1.02 -3.89 8.69
N CYS A 108 -0.27 -3.59 8.69
CA CYS A 108 -1.18 -3.91 7.60
C CYS A 108 -1.31 -2.74 6.62
N HIS A 109 -0.83 -2.93 5.38
CA HIS A 109 -1.05 -1.97 4.30
C HIS A 109 -2.48 -2.03 3.78
N SER A 110 -3.06 -3.22 3.75
CA SER A 110 -4.47 -3.52 3.48
C SER A 110 -4.71 -5.02 3.70
N PRO A 111 -5.88 -5.46 4.20
CA PRO A 111 -6.34 -6.82 3.96
C PRO A 111 -6.27 -7.17 2.48
N MET A 112 -6.04 -8.44 2.13
CA MET A 112 -5.86 -8.88 0.73
C MET A 112 -7.03 -8.44 -0.16
N ARG A 113 -6.91 -7.28 -0.84
CA ARG A 113 -8.00 -6.65 -1.59
C ARG A 113 -8.63 -7.56 -2.64
N TYR A 114 -7.81 -8.42 -3.27
CA TYR A 114 -8.27 -9.41 -4.25
C TYR A 114 -9.09 -10.57 -3.64
N LEU A 115 -9.07 -10.73 -2.32
CA LEU A 115 -9.93 -11.69 -1.61
C LEU A 115 -11.13 -11.02 -0.94
N TRP A 116 -11.04 -9.72 -0.63
CA TRP A 116 -12.06 -8.97 0.12
C TRP A 116 -12.79 -7.95 -0.75
N ASP A 117 -12.49 -6.68 -0.60
CA ASP A 117 -13.25 -5.57 -1.18
C ASP A 117 -13.23 -5.50 -2.73
N LEU A 118 -12.12 -5.89 -3.36
CA LEU A 118 -11.99 -5.93 -4.83
C LEU A 118 -12.20 -7.33 -5.42
N TYR A 119 -12.62 -8.32 -4.63
CA TYR A 119 -12.79 -9.70 -5.10
C TYR A 119 -13.66 -9.82 -6.37
N PRO A 120 -14.85 -9.19 -6.47
CA PRO A 120 -15.65 -9.28 -7.68
C PRO A 120 -14.91 -8.77 -8.93
N THR A 121 -14.19 -7.64 -8.82
CA THR A 121 -13.42 -7.06 -9.91
C THR A 121 -12.34 -8.02 -10.39
N TYR A 122 -11.52 -8.52 -9.45
CA TYR A 122 -10.44 -9.45 -9.78
C TYR A 122 -10.94 -10.78 -10.36
N LEU A 123 -12.05 -11.32 -9.83
CA LEU A 123 -12.61 -12.57 -10.33
C LEU A 123 -13.04 -12.46 -11.82
N HIS A 124 -13.57 -11.31 -12.22
CA HIS A 124 -13.93 -11.05 -13.63
C HIS A 124 -12.70 -10.82 -14.51
N GLU A 125 -11.65 -10.21 -14.00
CA GLU A 125 -10.41 -9.94 -14.75
C GLU A 125 -9.54 -11.18 -14.93
N TRP A 126 -9.48 -12.07 -13.92
CA TRP A 126 -8.60 -13.24 -13.94
C TRP A 126 -9.01 -14.30 -14.97
N THR A 127 -10.30 -14.41 -15.28
CA THR A 127 -10.75 -15.37 -16.26
C THR A 127 -12.14 -15.09 -16.82
N LYS A 128 -12.30 -15.41 -18.12
CA LYS A 128 -13.58 -15.43 -18.81
C LYS A 128 -14.26 -16.81 -18.74
N SER A 129 -13.55 -17.88 -18.37
CA SER A 129 -14.05 -19.25 -18.27
C SER A 129 -14.84 -19.46 -16.98
N ASN A 130 -16.08 -19.95 -17.08
CA ASN A 130 -16.94 -20.25 -15.92
C ASN A 130 -16.34 -21.35 -15.02
N VAL A 131 -15.74 -22.39 -15.61
CA VAL A 131 -15.09 -23.47 -14.85
C VAL A 131 -13.90 -22.94 -14.05
N LYS A 132 -13.02 -22.18 -14.69
CA LYS A 132 -11.88 -21.53 -13.98
C LYS A 132 -12.38 -20.56 -12.90
N ARG A 133 -13.46 -19.83 -13.17
CA ARG A 133 -14.07 -18.91 -12.20
C ARG A 133 -14.57 -19.65 -10.96
N ALA A 134 -15.23 -20.80 -11.13
CA ALA A 134 -15.68 -21.64 -10.01
C ALA A 134 -14.49 -22.17 -9.19
N ALA A 135 -13.42 -22.64 -9.83
CA ALA A 135 -12.20 -23.09 -9.15
C ALA A 135 -11.51 -21.95 -8.37
N ILE A 136 -11.39 -20.76 -8.98
CA ILE A 136 -10.85 -19.57 -8.31
C ILE A 136 -11.73 -19.17 -7.13
N ALA A 137 -13.06 -19.23 -7.26
CA ALA A 137 -13.98 -18.92 -6.17
C ALA A 137 -13.81 -19.85 -4.98
N GLY A 138 -13.72 -21.17 -5.20
CA GLY A 138 -13.46 -22.15 -4.16
C GLY A 138 -12.13 -21.92 -3.45
N CYS A 139 -11.06 -21.72 -4.22
CA CYS A 139 -9.73 -21.39 -3.68
C CYS A 139 -9.76 -20.07 -2.87
N SER A 140 -10.43 -19.04 -3.38
CA SER A 140 -10.55 -17.76 -2.68
C SER A 140 -11.32 -17.87 -1.38
N THR A 141 -12.32 -18.77 -1.31
CA THR A 141 -13.04 -19.04 -0.07
C THR A 141 -12.13 -19.69 0.97
N PHE A 142 -11.34 -20.70 0.56
CA PHE A 142 -10.34 -21.31 1.44
C PHE A 142 -9.31 -20.27 1.93
N LEU A 143 -8.76 -19.48 1.02
CA LEU A 143 -7.80 -18.42 1.38
C LEU A 143 -8.38 -17.39 2.34
N ARG A 144 -9.66 -17.01 2.21
CA ARG A 144 -10.32 -16.11 3.18
C ARG A 144 -10.45 -16.72 4.56
N LEU A 145 -10.79 -18.00 4.65
CA LEU A 145 -10.87 -18.72 5.94
C LEU A 145 -9.50 -18.76 6.61
N TRP A 146 -8.47 -19.11 5.85
CA TRP A 146 -7.09 -19.13 6.34
C TRP A 146 -6.62 -17.71 6.74
N ASP A 147 -6.95 -16.70 5.96
CA ASP A 147 -6.61 -15.29 6.21
C ASP A 147 -7.25 -14.79 7.52
N CYS A 148 -8.50 -15.17 7.79
CA CYS A 148 -9.17 -14.87 9.06
C CYS A 148 -8.54 -15.65 10.23
N ALA A 149 -8.20 -16.92 10.04
CA ALA A 149 -7.52 -17.72 11.05
C ALA A 149 -6.16 -17.13 11.40
N GLY A 150 -5.34 -16.78 10.40
CA GLY A 150 -4.05 -16.09 10.60
C GLY A 150 -4.20 -14.76 11.33
N ALA A 151 -5.26 -13.99 11.03
CA ALA A 151 -5.52 -12.74 11.74
C ALA A 151 -5.85 -12.91 13.22
N ALA A 152 -6.38 -14.08 13.63
CA ALA A 152 -6.65 -14.38 15.04
C ALA A 152 -5.38 -14.60 15.86
N HIS A 153 -4.28 -15.01 15.23
CA HIS A 153 -2.98 -15.27 15.87
C HIS A 153 -2.07 -14.03 15.94
N VAL A 154 -2.48 -12.92 15.35
CA VAL A 154 -1.77 -11.65 15.46
C VAL A 154 -2.11 -11.00 16.81
N ASP A 155 -1.12 -10.63 17.61
CA ASP A 155 -1.36 -9.95 18.89
C ASP A 155 -1.86 -8.52 18.66
N GLU A 156 -1.21 -7.78 17.76
CA GLU A 156 -1.50 -6.37 17.51
C GLU A 156 -1.52 -6.04 16.02
N PHE A 157 -2.54 -5.25 15.61
CA PHE A 157 -2.61 -4.68 14.27
C PHE A 157 -2.28 -3.20 14.26
N ILE A 158 -1.40 -2.79 13.33
CA ILE A 158 -1.13 -1.41 12.99
C ILE A 158 -1.60 -1.19 11.55
N ALA A 159 -2.52 -0.26 11.35
CA ALA A 159 -3.03 0.12 10.04
C ALA A 159 -2.22 1.29 9.47
N ASN A 160 -1.98 1.30 8.17
CA ASN A 160 -1.31 2.41 7.50
C ASN A 160 -2.20 3.65 7.29
N SER A 161 -3.50 3.55 7.61
CA SER A 161 -4.50 4.62 7.48
C SER A 161 -5.79 4.26 8.24
N ARG A 162 -6.62 5.25 8.55
CA ARG A 162 -7.98 5.02 9.07
C ARG A 162 -8.85 4.27 8.07
N ASN A 163 -8.61 4.46 6.76
CA ASN A 163 -9.27 3.68 5.73
C ASN A 163 -8.95 2.18 5.87
N VAL A 164 -7.68 1.83 6.04
CA VAL A 164 -7.25 0.44 6.26
C VAL A 164 -7.68 -0.07 7.64
N GLN A 165 -7.68 0.76 8.67
CA GLN A 165 -8.24 0.41 9.99
C GLN A 165 -9.69 -0.08 9.87
N ARG A 166 -10.55 0.63 9.11
CA ARG A 166 -11.93 0.20 8.83
C ARG A 166 -11.99 -1.15 8.10
N ARG A 167 -11.05 -1.38 7.14
CA ARG A 167 -10.96 -2.66 6.42
C ARG A 167 -10.53 -3.81 7.31
N ILE A 168 -9.55 -3.60 8.20
CA ILE A 168 -9.13 -4.60 9.21
C ILE A 168 -10.33 -4.97 10.08
N TRP A 169 -11.04 -3.99 10.61
CA TRP A 169 -12.26 -4.26 11.39
C TRP A 169 -13.33 -5.01 10.60
N LYS A 170 -13.54 -4.63 9.33
CA LYS A 170 -14.53 -5.30 8.48
C LYS A 170 -14.16 -6.75 8.16
N ALA A 171 -12.89 -7.02 7.83
CA ALA A 171 -12.41 -8.34 7.41
C ALA A 171 -12.17 -9.28 8.60
N TYR A 172 -11.55 -8.78 9.67
CA TYR A 172 -11.01 -9.63 10.75
C TYR A 172 -11.67 -9.40 12.09
N ARG A 173 -12.47 -8.35 12.28
CA ARG A 173 -13.04 -7.93 13.58
C ARG A 173 -11.96 -7.70 14.64
N ARG A 174 -10.78 -7.26 14.21
CA ARG A 174 -9.65 -6.93 15.08
C ARG A 174 -9.51 -5.41 15.22
N PRO A 175 -9.28 -4.88 16.44
CA PRO A 175 -8.89 -3.49 16.62
C PRO A 175 -7.51 -3.26 16.00
N SER A 176 -7.23 -2.02 15.62
CA SER A 176 -5.91 -1.62 15.13
C SER A 176 -5.63 -0.16 15.46
N GLU A 177 -4.37 0.15 15.64
CA GLU A 177 -3.86 1.52 15.76
C GLU A 177 -3.46 2.04 14.38
N VAL A 178 -3.45 3.35 14.18
CA VAL A 178 -3.03 3.95 12.91
C VAL A 178 -1.63 4.56 13.07
N ILE A 179 -0.67 4.04 12.31
CA ILE A 179 0.65 4.65 12.10
C ILE A 179 0.82 4.82 10.59
N TYR A 180 0.80 6.06 10.12
CA TYR A 180 0.93 6.36 8.69
C TYR A 180 2.29 5.89 8.13
N PRO A 181 2.38 5.48 6.86
CA PRO A 181 3.62 4.95 6.30
C PRO A 181 4.72 6.02 6.18
N PRO A 182 5.99 5.60 6.15
CA PRO A 182 7.11 6.51 5.98
C PRO A 182 7.19 7.04 4.55
N VAL A 183 7.42 8.34 4.41
CA VAL A 183 7.73 8.99 3.13
C VAL A 183 9.05 9.74 3.26
N ALA A 184 9.96 9.55 2.30
CA ALA A 184 11.26 10.20 2.26
C ALA A 184 11.12 11.66 1.78
N VAL A 185 10.41 12.48 2.56
CA VAL A 185 10.01 13.84 2.19
C VAL A 185 11.19 14.77 1.94
N ASP A 186 12.30 14.61 2.64
CA ASP A 186 13.50 15.46 2.53
C ASP A 186 14.20 15.38 1.17
N GLY A 187 13.87 14.34 0.38
CA GLY A 187 14.43 14.18 -0.97
C GLY A 187 13.68 14.94 -2.06
N PHE A 188 12.53 15.53 -1.76
CA PHE A 188 11.69 16.24 -2.71
C PHE A 188 11.91 17.75 -2.63
N PHE A 189 11.65 18.45 -3.73
CA PHE A 189 11.84 19.89 -3.84
C PHE A 189 10.85 20.50 -4.82
N TRP A 190 10.60 21.80 -4.69
CA TRP A 190 9.73 22.55 -5.57
C TRP A 190 10.49 23.17 -6.76
N ARG A 191 9.82 23.24 -7.91
CA ARG A 191 10.21 24.00 -9.10
C ARG A 191 8.98 24.67 -9.71
N PRO A 192 9.12 25.78 -10.47
CA PRO A 192 8.04 26.30 -11.29
C PRO A 192 7.42 25.21 -12.16
N ALA A 193 6.09 25.20 -12.27
CA ALA A 193 5.39 24.19 -13.03
C ALA A 193 5.74 24.28 -14.53
N ALA A 194 6.02 23.14 -15.13
CA ALA A 194 5.98 22.95 -16.56
C ALA A 194 4.56 22.56 -17.00
N ASP A 195 4.29 22.63 -18.28
CA ASP A 195 2.95 22.39 -18.80
C ASP A 195 2.62 20.90 -18.94
N TYR A 196 2.49 20.20 -17.78
CA TYR A 196 1.97 18.82 -17.72
C TYR A 196 1.41 18.45 -16.35
N TYR A 197 0.44 17.52 -16.36
CA TYR A 197 -0.04 16.80 -15.19
C TYR A 197 0.69 15.48 -15.04
N LEU A 198 0.74 14.93 -13.84
CA LEU A 198 1.49 13.71 -13.53
C LEU A 198 0.60 12.63 -12.92
N ILE A 199 0.78 11.39 -13.37
CA ILE A 199 0.32 10.18 -12.68
C ILE A 199 1.55 9.34 -12.34
N VAL A 200 1.63 8.87 -11.08
CA VAL A 200 2.63 7.89 -10.63
C VAL A 200 1.90 6.70 -10.04
N SER A 201 1.85 5.59 -10.76
CA SER A 201 1.02 4.45 -10.36
C SER A 201 1.43 3.13 -10.99
N GLU A 202 1.09 2.01 -10.34
CA GLU A 202 0.97 0.73 -11.04
C GLU A 202 -0.27 0.78 -11.96
N LEU A 203 -0.10 0.35 -13.21
CA LEU A 203 -1.16 0.43 -14.22
C LEU A 203 -2.07 -0.80 -14.11
N VAL A 204 -2.99 -0.76 -13.13
CA VAL A 204 -4.01 -1.76 -12.84
C VAL A 204 -5.40 -1.13 -12.89
N SER A 205 -6.43 -1.93 -13.12
CA SER A 205 -7.78 -1.44 -13.41
C SER A 205 -8.40 -0.61 -12.28
N TYR A 206 -8.26 -1.03 -11.04
CA TYR A 206 -8.86 -0.30 -9.91
C TYR A 206 -8.24 1.08 -9.65
N LYS A 207 -7.08 1.37 -10.25
CA LYS A 207 -6.44 2.70 -10.22
C LYS A 207 -7.06 3.67 -11.23
N ARG A 208 -7.93 3.20 -12.12
CA ARG A 208 -8.73 4.00 -13.03
C ARG A 208 -7.92 4.98 -13.90
N ILE A 209 -6.72 4.57 -14.31
CA ILE A 209 -5.86 5.38 -15.18
C ILE A 209 -6.50 5.61 -16.56
N ASP A 210 -7.38 4.70 -16.98
CA ASP A 210 -8.19 4.80 -18.20
C ASP A 210 -9.10 6.04 -18.19
N ASP A 211 -9.69 6.43 -17.06
CA ASP A 211 -10.45 7.68 -16.94
C ASP A 211 -9.59 8.91 -17.26
N ALA A 212 -8.35 8.94 -16.74
CA ALA A 212 -7.42 10.03 -17.02
C ALA A 212 -6.95 10.02 -18.48
N VAL A 213 -6.57 8.85 -19.03
CA VAL A 213 -6.17 8.73 -20.43
C VAL A 213 -7.30 9.22 -21.36
N HIS A 214 -8.53 8.80 -21.09
CA HIS A 214 -9.69 9.22 -21.88
C HIS A 214 -9.96 10.73 -21.78
N CYS A 215 -9.91 11.29 -20.56
CA CYS A 215 -10.10 12.71 -20.28
C CYS A 215 -9.05 13.55 -21.03
N PHE A 216 -7.78 13.22 -20.86
CA PHE A 216 -6.68 13.98 -21.44
C PHE A 216 -6.57 13.84 -22.94
N SER A 217 -6.86 12.67 -23.50
CA SER A 217 -6.92 12.47 -24.95
C SER A 217 -7.98 13.32 -25.65
N LYS A 218 -9.06 13.69 -24.91
CA LYS A 218 -10.11 14.56 -25.43
C LYS A 218 -9.85 16.05 -25.26
N ASN A 219 -9.22 16.45 -24.13
CA ASN A 219 -9.08 17.87 -23.78
C ASN A 219 -7.76 18.49 -24.25
N GLY A 220 -6.80 17.69 -24.75
CA GLY A 220 -5.53 18.14 -25.31
C GLY A 220 -4.47 18.56 -24.29
N ARG A 221 -4.77 18.55 -22.97
CA ARG A 221 -3.79 18.86 -21.92
C ARG A 221 -2.70 17.79 -21.89
N ARG A 222 -1.47 18.18 -21.51
CA ARG A 222 -0.35 17.21 -21.42
C ARG A 222 -0.42 16.39 -20.17
N LEU A 223 -0.30 15.06 -20.32
CA LEU A 223 -0.27 14.10 -19.22
C LEU A 223 0.99 13.23 -19.32
N LYS A 224 1.74 13.13 -18.22
CA LYS A 224 2.83 12.17 -18.06
C LYS A 224 2.40 11.06 -17.10
N ILE A 225 2.61 9.80 -17.50
CA ILE A 225 2.27 8.61 -16.71
C ILE A 225 3.56 7.85 -16.42
N VAL A 226 3.94 7.83 -15.13
CA VAL A 226 5.07 7.05 -14.63
C VAL A 226 4.56 5.76 -14.02
N GLY A 227 5.15 4.66 -14.40
CA GLY A 227 4.82 3.33 -13.90
C GLY A 227 4.63 2.30 -15.00
N ASP A 228 4.31 1.08 -14.57
CA ASP A 228 4.14 -0.09 -15.43
C ASP A 228 3.03 -0.98 -14.84
N GLY A 229 2.48 -1.86 -15.65
CA GLY A 229 1.45 -2.79 -15.19
C GLY A 229 0.69 -3.47 -16.32
N PRO A 230 -0.22 -4.40 -15.99
CA PRO A 230 -0.95 -5.20 -16.99
C PRO A 230 -1.79 -4.36 -17.94
N GLN A 231 -2.21 -3.17 -17.53
CA GLN A 231 -3.03 -2.26 -18.36
C GLN A 231 -2.21 -1.42 -19.35
N PHE A 232 -0.86 -1.41 -19.26
CA PHE A 232 0.00 -0.54 -20.06
C PHE A 232 -0.34 -0.55 -21.56
N ARG A 233 -0.43 -1.75 -22.17
CA ARG A 233 -0.69 -1.87 -23.61
C ARG A 233 -2.07 -1.34 -24.00
N ALA A 234 -3.09 -1.60 -23.18
CA ALA A 234 -4.47 -1.15 -23.42
C ALA A 234 -4.56 0.38 -23.31
N LEU A 235 -3.97 0.96 -22.26
CA LEU A 235 -3.94 2.41 -22.04
C LEU A 235 -3.19 3.13 -23.16
N LYS A 236 -2.03 2.61 -23.55
CA LYS A 236 -1.22 3.21 -24.64
C LYS A 236 -1.96 3.21 -25.98
N LYS A 237 -2.77 2.19 -26.26
CA LYS A 237 -3.59 2.11 -27.49
C LYS A 237 -4.71 3.17 -27.52
N GLN A 238 -5.22 3.57 -26.35
CA GLN A 238 -6.31 4.55 -26.22
C GLN A 238 -5.81 6.00 -26.13
N ALA A 239 -4.53 6.18 -25.85
CA ALA A 239 -3.94 7.48 -25.60
C ALA A 239 -3.71 8.28 -26.89
N ALA A 240 -4.04 9.57 -26.86
CA ALA A 240 -3.64 10.53 -27.90
C ALA A 240 -2.19 10.98 -27.69
N GLY A 241 -1.63 11.74 -28.64
CA GLY A 241 -0.22 12.17 -28.66
C GLY A 241 0.21 13.09 -27.50
N ASN A 242 -0.73 13.67 -26.77
CA ASN A 242 -0.49 14.51 -25.59
C ASN A 242 -0.38 13.71 -24.28
N VAL A 243 -0.55 12.38 -24.30
CA VAL A 243 -0.40 11.47 -23.18
C VAL A 243 0.89 10.67 -23.33
N GLU A 244 1.88 10.99 -22.49
CA GLU A 244 3.21 10.37 -22.52
C GLU A 244 3.32 9.28 -21.45
N PHE A 245 3.75 8.08 -21.83
CA PHE A 245 4.07 6.98 -20.91
C PHE A 245 5.57 6.93 -20.69
N CYS A 246 6.02 7.37 -19.51
CA CYS A 246 7.43 7.43 -19.12
C CYS A 246 8.00 6.08 -18.69
N GLY A 247 7.14 5.05 -18.47
CA GLY A 247 7.59 3.76 -17.96
C GLY A 247 8.12 3.86 -16.51
N ARG A 248 9.14 3.05 -16.21
CA ARG A 248 9.85 3.13 -14.92
C ARG A 248 10.94 4.19 -15.00
N THR A 249 11.01 5.05 -14.01
CA THR A 249 11.99 6.13 -13.89
C THR A 249 12.93 5.88 -12.71
N THR A 250 14.09 6.48 -12.74
CA THR A 250 14.98 6.57 -11.57
C THR A 250 14.37 7.47 -10.49
N ALA A 251 14.86 7.34 -9.25
CA ALA A 251 14.39 8.20 -8.15
C ALA A 251 14.65 9.70 -8.43
N GLY A 252 15.76 10.04 -9.08
CA GLY A 252 16.08 11.41 -9.45
C GLY A 252 15.12 11.98 -10.50
N GLU A 253 14.88 11.24 -11.58
CA GLU A 253 13.92 11.60 -12.62
C GLU A 253 12.50 11.74 -12.05
N LEU A 254 12.09 10.84 -11.17
CA LEU A 254 10.77 10.91 -10.54
C LEU A 254 10.61 12.19 -9.70
N ARG A 255 11.63 12.58 -8.93
CA ARG A 255 11.62 13.83 -8.14
C ARG A 255 11.50 15.05 -9.03
N GLU A 256 12.23 15.11 -10.16
CA GLU A 256 12.10 16.19 -11.14
C GLU A 256 10.71 16.23 -11.78
N LEU A 257 10.11 15.06 -12.08
CA LEU A 257 8.74 14.99 -12.60
C LEU A 257 7.72 15.51 -11.58
N TYR A 258 7.85 15.16 -10.31
CA TYR A 258 7.03 15.76 -9.25
C TYR A 258 7.27 17.25 -9.13
N ALA A 259 8.55 17.69 -9.06
CA ALA A 259 8.89 19.09 -8.85
C ALA A 259 8.34 20.03 -9.92
N ARG A 260 8.15 19.54 -11.15
CA ARG A 260 7.75 20.35 -12.30
C ARG A 260 6.32 20.10 -12.79
N CYS A 261 5.56 19.14 -12.26
CA CYS A 261 4.19 18.98 -12.68
C CYS A 261 3.30 20.16 -12.22
N ARG A 262 2.17 20.37 -12.89
CA ARG A 262 1.12 21.30 -12.46
C ARG A 262 0.40 20.74 -11.23
N ALA A 263 -0.02 19.48 -11.31
CA ALA A 263 -0.63 18.71 -10.21
C ALA A 263 -0.41 17.22 -10.41
N LEU A 264 -0.46 16.44 -9.31
CA LEU A 264 -0.56 15.00 -9.35
C LEU A 264 -2.03 14.58 -9.54
N LEU A 265 -2.28 13.58 -10.36
CA LEU A 265 -3.62 12.98 -10.56
C LEU A 265 -3.69 11.61 -9.91
N MET A 266 -4.77 11.36 -9.16
CA MET A 266 -5.07 10.08 -8.53
C MET A 266 -6.53 9.69 -8.81
N PRO A 267 -6.82 9.08 -9.98
CA PRO A 267 -8.20 8.82 -10.38
C PRO A 267 -8.83 7.60 -9.69
N GLY A 268 -8.05 6.76 -9.01
CA GLY A 268 -8.52 5.59 -8.27
C GLY A 268 -8.45 5.75 -6.75
N GLU A 269 -9.14 4.86 -6.04
CA GLU A 269 -9.11 4.79 -4.59
C GLU A 269 -7.81 4.15 -4.08
N GLU A 270 -7.13 4.85 -3.16
CA GLU A 270 -5.88 4.41 -2.53
C GLU A 270 -6.09 4.02 -1.06
N ASP A 271 -5.21 3.14 -0.56
CA ASP A 271 -5.21 2.73 0.83
C ASP A 271 -4.74 3.86 1.77
N PHE A 272 -3.67 4.55 1.38
CA PHE A 272 -3.16 5.77 2.02
C PHE A 272 -2.86 6.87 0.99
N GLY A 273 -2.13 6.56 -0.08
CA GLY A 273 -1.75 7.52 -1.11
C GLY A 273 -0.36 8.15 -0.89
N ILE A 274 0.68 7.33 -0.73
CA ILE A 274 2.09 7.79 -0.59
C ILE A 274 2.46 8.81 -1.68
N VAL A 275 2.04 8.58 -2.92
CA VAL A 275 2.33 9.45 -4.06
C VAL A 275 1.72 10.85 -3.92
N ALA A 276 0.59 11.00 -3.19
CA ALA A 276 0.04 12.31 -2.86
C ALA A 276 0.96 13.07 -1.91
N VAL A 277 1.49 12.40 -0.90
CA VAL A 277 2.46 12.99 0.03
C VAL A 277 3.76 13.36 -0.69
N GLU A 278 4.25 12.54 -1.62
CA GLU A 278 5.44 12.82 -2.46
C GLU A 278 5.21 14.08 -3.32
N ALA A 279 4.01 14.24 -3.91
CA ALA A 279 3.65 15.44 -4.65
C ALA A 279 3.62 16.68 -3.75
N MET A 280 2.99 16.59 -2.58
CA MET A 280 2.95 17.69 -1.62
C MET A 280 4.34 18.02 -1.05
N ALA A 281 5.21 17.03 -0.84
CA ALA A 281 6.61 17.26 -0.49
C ALA A 281 7.36 18.03 -1.59
N SER A 282 6.93 17.90 -2.85
CA SER A 282 7.40 18.73 -3.97
C SER A 282 6.64 20.07 -4.11
N GLY A 283 5.81 20.45 -3.13
CA GLY A 283 4.98 21.65 -3.17
C GLY A 283 3.90 21.60 -4.26
N LYS A 284 3.47 20.39 -4.68
CA LYS A 284 2.50 20.24 -5.77
C LYS A 284 1.15 19.75 -5.25
N PRO A 285 0.05 20.37 -5.73
CA PRO A 285 -1.31 19.98 -5.35
C PRO A 285 -1.71 18.65 -5.99
N VAL A 286 -2.82 18.09 -5.48
CA VAL A 286 -3.34 16.80 -5.91
C VAL A 286 -4.75 16.96 -6.45
N ILE A 287 -5.06 16.29 -7.57
CA ILE A 287 -6.43 16.14 -8.09
C ILE A 287 -6.78 14.67 -7.98
N ALA A 288 -7.76 14.33 -7.15
CA ALA A 288 -8.02 12.94 -6.80
C ALA A 288 -9.49 12.59 -6.66
N LEU A 289 -9.81 11.30 -6.85
CA LEU A 289 -11.08 10.75 -6.40
C LEU A 289 -11.13 10.80 -4.87
N GLY A 290 -12.11 11.49 -4.30
CA GLY A 290 -12.29 11.76 -2.87
C GLY A 290 -12.72 10.51 -2.08
N ARG A 291 -11.99 9.39 -2.23
CA ARG A 291 -12.29 8.10 -1.57
C ARG A 291 -11.03 7.44 -1.03
N GLY A 292 -11.16 6.77 0.10
CA GLY A 292 -10.06 6.02 0.71
C GLY A 292 -9.05 6.91 1.46
N GLY A 293 -7.78 6.53 1.42
CA GLY A 293 -6.70 7.15 2.18
C GLY A 293 -6.32 8.55 1.73
N ILE A 294 -6.74 9.00 0.54
CA ILE A 294 -6.50 10.37 0.07
C ILE A 294 -7.12 11.42 1.02
N LEU A 295 -8.22 11.09 1.67
CA LEU A 295 -8.89 11.95 2.65
C LEU A 295 -8.05 12.17 3.92
N GLU A 296 -7.01 11.38 4.12
CA GLU A 296 -6.10 11.45 5.27
C GLU A 296 -4.72 11.98 4.89
N SER A 297 -4.29 11.67 3.65
CA SER A 297 -2.99 12.11 3.14
C SER A 297 -2.97 13.55 2.62
N THR A 298 -4.15 14.15 2.39
CA THR A 298 -4.30 15.56 2.00
C THR A 298 -4.90 16.40 3.13
N PRO A 299 -4.52 17.68 3.30
CA PRO A 299 -5.10 18.55 4.33
C PRO A 299 -6.54 18.89 3.98
N SER A 300 -7.44 18.75 4.96
CA SER A 300 -8.87 19.10 4.82
C SER A 300 -9.16 20.57 5.00
N ASP A 301 -8.25 21.29 5.68
CA ASP A 301 -8.32 22.71 6.03
C ASP A 301 -7.61 23.62 5.02
N GLU A 302 -6.95 23.06 4.02
CA GLU A 302 -6.29 23.82 2.94
C GLU A 302 -6.91 23.45 1.57
N PRO A 303 -7.97 24.13 1.14
CA PRO A 303 -8.73 23.77 -0.07
C PRO A 303 -7.93 23.87 -1.37
N LEU A 304 -6.78 24.56 -1.35
CA LEU A 304 -5.90 24.69 -2.51
C LEU A 304 -4.85 23.56 -2.58
N ALA A 305 -4.76 22.70 -1.55
CA ALA A 305 -3.85 21.57 -1.51
C ALA A 305 -4.32 20.41 -2.39
N ALA A 306 -5.65 20.20 -2.43
CA ALA A 306 -6.24 19.11 -3.19
C ALA A 306 -7.60 19.49 -3.78
N VAL A 307 -7.83 19.12 -5.03
CA VAL A 307 -9.14 19.17 -5.66
C VAL A 307 -9.73 17.77 -5.70
N LEU A 308 -10.62 17.48 -4.77
CA LEU A 308 -11.29 16.19 -4.68
C LEU A 308 -12.58 16.19 -5.52
N TYR A 309 -12.88 15.05 -6.16
CA TYR A 309 -14.13 14.80 -6.86
C TYR A 309 -14.75 13.48 -6.38
N GLU A 310 -16.08 13.42 -6.32
CA GLU A 310 -16.81 12.35 -5.63
C GLU A 310 -17.07 11.14 -6.53
N GLU A 311 -17.45 11.38 -7.79
CA GLU A 311 -17.85 10.32 -8.71
C GLU A 311 -16.71 9.94 -9.67
N PRO A 312 -16.37 8.65 -9.77
CA PRO A 312 -15.36 8.20 -10.70
C PRO A 312 -15.77 8.44 -12.16
N GLY A 313 -14.80 8.74 -13.01
CA GLY A 313 -15.01 8.89 -14.45
C GLY A 313 -14.35 10.14 -15.03
N ALA A 314 -14.13 10.08 -16.35
CA ALA A 314 -13.43 11.14 -17.08
C ALA A 314 -14.15 12.51 -17.04
N ALA A 315 -15.49 12.53 -16.96
CA ALA A 315 -16.26 13.77 -16.90
C ALA A 315 -16.07 14.49 -15.54
N SER A 316 -16.09 13.76 -14.44
CA SER A 316 -15.84 14.30 -13.10
C SER A 316 -14.40 14.79 -12.95
N LEU A 317 -13.44 14.04 -13.52
CA LEU A 317 -12.04 14.46 -13.57
C LEU A 317 -11.87 15.77 -14.37
N GLU A 318 -12.55 15.90 -15.52
CA GLU A 318 -12.49 17.14 -16.31
C GLU A 318 -13.05 18.35 -15.53
N GLN A 319 -14.13 18.17 -14.79
CA GLN A 319 -14.65 19.22 -13.92
C GLN A 319 -13.66 19.60 -12.80
N ALA A 320 -12.99 18.60 -12.21
CA ALA A 320 -11.97 18.83 -11.19
C ALA A 320 -10.74 19.57 -11.77
N LEU A 321 -10.30 19.22 -12.97
CA LEU A 321 -9.24 19.93 -13.69
C LEU A 321 -9.60 21.40 -13.91
N ARG A 322 -10.80 21.70 -14.38
CA ARG A 322 -11.28 23.08 -14.59
C ARG A 322 -11.37 23.87 -13.27
N ARG A 323 -11.74 23.22 -12.16
CA ARG A 323 -11.72 23.88 -10.84
C ARG A 323 -10.28 24.18 -10.41
N PHE A 324 -9.38 23.22 -10.56
CA PHE A 324 -7.97 23.38 -10.25
C PHE A 324 -7.34 24.56 -11.04
N GLU A 325 -7.53 24.63 -12.34
CA GLU A 325 -6.94 25.65 -13.22
C GLU A 325 -7.34 27.08 -12.84
N LYS A 326 -8.52 27.26 -12.20
CA LYS A 326 -8.94 28.56 -11.66
C LYS A 326 -8.18 28.96 -10.40
N THR A 327 -7.66 28.00 -9.64
CA THR A 327 -7.04 28.22 -8.33
C THR A 327 -5.53 27.96 -8.32
N GLU A 328 -4.98 27.35 -9.38
CA GLU A 328 -3.56 27.00 -9.50
C GLU A 328 -2.57 28.13 -9.15
N PRO A 329 -2.79 29.42 -9.55
CA PRO A 329 -1.86 30.48 -9.23
C PRO A 329 -1.70 30.77 -7.73
N TRP A 330 -2.65 30.32 -6.90
CA TRP A 330 -2.66 30.54 -5.44
C TRP A 330 -2.26 29.27 -4.65
N THR A 331 -1.67 28.28 -5.32
CA THR A 331 -1.21 27.05 -4.64
C THR A 331 -0.20 27.37 -3.54
N PRO A 332 -0.46 26.99 -2.29
CA PRO A 332 0.40 27.31 -1.14
C PRO A 332 1.55 26.30 -1.01
N HIS A 333 2.57 26.37 -1.84
CA HIS A 333 3.68 25.39 -1.94
C HIS A 333 4.31 25.05 -0.58
N ASP A 334 4.63 26.05 0.23
CA ASP A 334 5.27 25.87 1.55
C ASP A 334 4.35 25.12 2.53
N LYS A 335 3.06 25.40 2.52
CA LYS A 335 2.08 24.69 3.36
C LYS A 335 1.95 23.22 2.96
N LEU A 336 2.01 22.92 1.64
CA LEU A 336 2.00 21.55 1.15
C LEU A 336 3.22 20.76 1.63
N GLN A 337 4.40 21.38 1.56
CA GLN A 337 5.64 20.77 2.06
C GLN A 337 5.59 20.55 3.58
N ALA A 338 5.11 21.54 4.33
CA ALA A 338 4.92 21.42 5.80
C ALA A 338 3.91 20.32 6.15
N TRP A 339 2.84 20.17 5.37
CA TRP A 339 1.89 19.05 5.55
C TRP A 339 2.56 17.70 5.29
N ALA A 340 3.29 17.57 4.19
CA ALA A 340 3.98 16.33 3.83
C ALA A 340 5.01 15.89 4.89
N ALA A 341 5.68 16.84 5.56
CA ALA A 341 6.66 16.55 6.63
C ALA A 341 6.06 15.74 7.78
N ARG A 342 4.75 15.80 8.01
CA ARG A 342 4.01 15.00 9.01
C ARG A 342 4.05 13.50 8.73
N PHE A 343 4.46 13.08 7.53
CA PHE A 343 4.56 11.68 7.11
C PHE A 343 6.02 11.24 6.91
N SER A 344 6.97 11.96 7.50
CA SER A 344 8.40 11.69 7.37
C SER A 344 8.81 10.30 7.89
N GLU A 345 9.94 9.78 7.37
CA GLU A 345 10.54 8.54 7.87
C GLU A 345 10.90 8.64 9.37
N ALA A 346 11.32 9.83 9.83
CA ALA A 346 11.68 10.06 11.24
C ALA A 346 10.47 9.92 12.16
N ARG A 347 9.30 10.50 11.78
CA ARG A 347 8.06 10.36 12.54
C ARG A 347 7.64 8.88 12.60
N PHE A 348 7.61 8.19 11.46
CA PHE A 348 7.29 6.76 11.40
C PHE A 348 8.21 5.94 12.32
N ALA A 349 9.52 6.19 12.27
CA ALA A 349 10.49 5.48 13.11
C ALA A 349 10.26 5.74 14.60
N SER A 350 9.87 6.96 14.99
CA SER A 350 9.55 7.29 16.39
C SER A 350 8.31 6.53 16.88
N GLU A 351 7.20 6.60 16.15
CA GLU A 351 5.93 5.95 16.53
C GLU A 351 6.08 4.41 16.54
N MET A 352 6.74 3.85 15.51
CA MET A 352 6.99 2.40 15.46
C MET A 352 7.96 1.93 16.54
N ARG A 353 8.98 2.73 16.91
CA ARG A 353 9.89 2.40 18.00
C ARG A 353 9.15 2.33 19.32
N GLU A 354 8.34 3.32 19.62
CA GLU A 354 7.50 3.34 20.82
C GLU A 354 6.63 2.09 20.88
N ARG A 355 5.97 1.75 19.77
CA ARG A 355 5.05 0.62 19.70
C ARG A 355 5.74 -0.74 19.77
N LEU A 356 6.87 -0.92 19.07
CA LEU A 356 7.55 -2.21 19.02
C LEU A 356 8.49 -2.47 20.20
N LEU A 357 9.13 -1.41 20.73
CA LEU A 357 10.22 -1.51 21.70
C LEU A 357 9.87 -0.89 23.08
N GLY A 358 8.78 -0.13 23.19
CA GLY A 358 8.33 0.54 24.41
C GLY A 358 7.68 -0.37 25.46
N GLY A 359 7.67 -1.68 25.26
CA GLY A 359 6.98 -2.66 26.10
C GLY A 359 5.57 -2.98 25.59
N PRO A 360 4.95 -4.09 26.04
CA PRO A 360 3.59 -4.41 25.64
C PRO A 360 2.65 -3.31 26.14
N ALA A 361 1.80 -2.79 25.25
CA ALA A 361 0.64 -2.04 25.70
C ALA A 361 -0.15 -2.95 26.66
N GLU A 362 -0.63 -2.41 27.76
CA GLU A 362 -1.50 -3.15 28.67
C GLU A 362 -2.59 -3.83 27.83
N THR A 363 -2.56 -5.15 27.79
CA THR A 363 -3.57 -5.93 27.07
C THR A 363 -4.91 -5.55 27.72
N PRO A 364 -5.92 -5.09 26.96
CA PRO A 364 -7.24 -4.89 27.53
C PRO A 364 -7.61 -6.21 28.22
N ALA A 365 -7.95 -6.15 29.51
CA ALA A 365 -8.26 -7.32 30.31
C ALA A 365 -9.14 -8.28 29.53
N ALA A 366 -8.75 -9.56 29.47
CA ALA A 366 -9.53 -10.58 28.81
C ALA A 366 -10.98 -10.49 29.29
N PRO A 367 -11.99 -10.62 28.41
CA PRO A 367 -13.37 -10.56 28.82
C PRO A 367 -13.58 -11.64 29.91
N LEU A 368 -14.19 -11.22 31.01
CA LEU A 368 -14.55 -12.03 32.17
C LEU A 368 -14.85 -13.47 31.78
N LYS A 369 -14.17 -14.41 32.42
CA LYS A 369 -14.52 -15.83 32.37
C LYS A 369 -15.98 -15.94 32.77
N VAL A 370 -16.87 -16.18 31.83
CA VAL A 370 -18.22 -16.65 32.14
C VAL A 370 -18.04 -18.05 32.68
N ALA A 371 -18.16 -18.18 33.98
CA ALA A 371 -18.23 -19.50 34.64
C ALA A 371 -19.51 -20.15 34.17
N VAL A 372 -19.40 -21.05 33.20
CA VAL A 372 -20.52 -21.95 32.82
C VAL A 372 -20.62 -23.00 33.91
N ASN A 373 -21.55 -22.80 34.81
CA ASN A 373 -21.86 -23.76 35.87
C ASN A 373 -22.67 -24.89 35.23
N TRP A 374 -22.02 -26.01 34.91
CA TRP A 374 -22.68 -27.24 34.54
C TRP A 374 -23.27 -27.86 35.82
N GLY A 375 -24.50 -27.46 36.15
CA GLY A 375 -25.27 -28.12 37.18
C GLY A 375 -25.44 -29.60 36.82
N ARG A 376 -24.93 -30.48 37.65
CA ARG A 376 -25.28 -31.92 37.65
C ARG A 376 -26.74 -32.04 38.07
N GLN A 377 -27.56 -32.55 37.21
CA GLN A 377 -28.75 -33.33 37.58
C GLN A 377 -28.55 -34.80 37.17
#